data_18d9e75503e3181638a29ad1e91b0b78
#
_entry.id   18d9e75503e3181638a29ad1e91b0b78
#
_cell.length_a   1.000
_cell.length_b   1.000
_cell.length_c   1.000
_cell.angle_alpha   90.00
_cell.angle_beta   90.00
_cell.angle_gamma   90.00
#
_symmetry.space_group_name_H-M   'P 1'
#
loop_
_entity.id
_entity.type
_entity.pdbx_description
1 polymer ?
#
loop_
_entity_poly.entity_id
_entity_poly.type
_entity_poly.pdbx_seq_one_letter_code
_entity_poly.pdbx_strand_id
1 'polypeptide(L)'
;MSTNRRRMRVASVVAGIGIVAVLAAGCARGGGSPDATDGGGAPASPGITDESITLGITTPLSGPTAGPGTCTVAGITAYFGARNAEGGVEFGDGQTRTVEIDALDDEYDPQKAKANYDQLKSSVFAMTAGLGTPTNRAWREAAIADEVPQVLIMTGDPIFSDTAESPWQLGFVPIYQNEGGAFGELLAGSAEDHKVAILSQNDDYGEGYVEGFKAAIEGADNIEVVKELTYEATDTSVDAQLTELAGSGADVFFNAMSITPLVISSLQKTQELGWLPSWFLPSNTSSPSAILEPGGAAAFPGVYTVAFAQSAAAPTFAESEDGAAFLEQMAEYANYPDVPAFPHCVWSYQIGATLEQVFGEMTEPTRENFMAALRDVSGYTAPLMLEGSAVDTTQDGQPAVSTVQVQKYNGKGYAPAESWDE
;
A
#
# COMPACT_ATOMS: atom_id res chain seq x y z
N MET A 1 -42.40 33.34 -43.84
CA MET A 1 -43.14 32.36 -44.62
C MET A 1 -43.12 31.04 -43.88
N SER A 2 -44.19 30.80 -43.33
CA SER A 2 -45.21 29.76 -43.27
C SER A 2 -44.83 28.62 -42.34
N THR A 3 -45.22 28.64 -41.11
CA THR A 3 -46.35 28.02 -40.37
C THR A 3 -46.74 26.61 -40.83
N ASN A 4 -46.61 25.60 -39.95
CA ASN A 4 -47.79 24.79 -39.65
C ASN A 4 -47.68 24.07 -38.29
N ARG A 5 -48.56 24.47 -37.37
CA ARG A 5 -48.96 23.75 -36.16
C ARG A 5 -49.96 22.65 -36.54
N ARG A 6 -49.84 21.47 -35.96
CA ARG A 6 -51.05 20.64 -35.71
C ARG A 6 -51.03 20.12 -34.27
N ARG A 7 -52.04 20.58 -33.55
CA ARG A 7 -52.60 20.05 -32.29
C ARG A 7 -53.56 18.91 -32.58
N MET A 8 -53.79 18.11 -31.57
CA MET A 8 -55.01 17.37 -31.18
C MET A 8 -54.71 15.89 -30.91
N ARG A 9 -55.22 15.17 -29.93
CA ARG A 9 -56.31 15.39 -28.96
C ARG A 9 -56.15 14.42 -27.77
N VAL A 10 -56.65 14.87 -26.64
CA VAL A 10 -56.92 14.17 -25.40
C VAL A 10 -57.99 13.09 -25.60
N ALA A 11 -57.85 11.93 -24.95
CA ALA A 11 -58.99 11.11 -24.56
C ALA A 11 -58.71 10.46 -23.21
N SER A 12 -59.45 10.94 -22.21
CA SER A 12 -59.57 10.34 -20.87
C SER A 12 -60.65 9.25 -20.92
N VAL A 13 -60.36 8.09 -20.29
CA VAL A 13 -61.45 7.17 -19.85
C VAL A 13 -61.15 6.77 -18.40
N VAL A 14 -62.15 7.04 -17.57
CA VAL A 14 -62.30 6.73 -16.14
C VAL A 14 -63.21 5.51 -16.00
N ALA A 15 -63.03 4.79 -14.91
CA ALA A 15 -63.87 3.77 -14.24
C ALA A 15 -63.31 2.34 -14.32
N GLY A 16 -63.30 1.52 -13.27
CA GLY A 16 -64.12 1.49 -12.10
C GLY A 16 -63.62 0.51 -11.04
N ILE A 17 -64.10 0.67 -9.88
CA ILE A 17 -63.91 0.03 -8.60
C ILE A 17 -64.31 -1.46 -8.62
N GLY A 18 -63.52 -2.32 -7.95
CA GLY A 18 -63.95 -3.68 -7.61
C GLY A 18 -63.21 -4.21 -6.38
N ILE A 19 -63.78 -3.96 -5.20
CA ILE A 19 -63.40 -4.59 -3.93
C ILE A 19 -64.04 -5.98 -3.88
N VAL A 20 -63.22 -7.05 -3.66
CA VAL A 20 -63.74 -8.31 -3.14
C VAL A 20 -62.78 -8.79 -2.04
N ALA A 21 -63.24 -8.70 -0.81
CA ALA A 21 -62.68 -9.36 0.34
C ALA A 21 -63.26 -10.78 0.43
N VAL A 22 -62.43 -11.81 0.53
CA VAL A 22 -62.88 -13.16 0.94
C VAL A 22 -61.99 -13.58 2.10
N LEU A 23 -62.58 -13.61 3.28
CA LEU A 23 -62.10 -14.30 4.46
C LEU A 23 -62.48 -15.82 4.30
N ALA A 24 -61.50 -16.69 4.46
CA ALA A 24 -61.76 -18.06 4.79
C ALA A 24 -60.72 -18.57 5.79
N ALA A 25 -61.18 -18.76 7.01
CA ALA A 25 -60.48 -19.53 8.05
C ALA A 25 -60.62 -21.03 7.78
N GLY A 26 -59.54 -21.79 7.95
CA GLY A 26 -59.54 -23.25 7.87
C GLY A 26 -58.42 -23.85 8.72
N CYS A 27 -58.79 -24.51 9.79
CA CYS A 27 -57.94 -25.15 10.81
C CYS A 27 -57.27 -26.46 10.37
N ALA A 28 -56.02 -26.60 10.80
CA ALA A 28 -55.35 -27.75 11.39
C ALA A 28 -55.35 -29.13 10.70
N ARG A 29 -54.13 -29.62 10.38
CA ARG A 29 -53.60 -30.84 11.03
C ARG A 29 -52.21 -31.24 10.47
N GLY A 30 -51.22 -31.24 11.32
CA GLY A 30 -50.16 -32.19 11.61
C GLY A 30 -49.37 -32.82 10.45
N GLY A 31 -48.08 -32.47 10.37
CA GLY A 31 -47.08 -33.19 9.62
C GLY A 31 -45.72 -32.59 9.92
N GLY A 32 -44.82 -33.38 10.52
CA GLY A 32 -43.55 -32.99 11.13
C GLY A 32 -42.68 -32.08 10.27
N SER A 33 -42.15 -31.07 10.88
CA SER A 33 -40.97 -30.35 10.43
C SER A 33 -39.75 -31.25 10.53
N PRO A 34 -38.90 -31.34 9.52
CA PRO A 34 -37.52 -31.63 9.76
C PRO A 34 -36.94 -30.47 10.55
N ASP A 35 -36.32 -30.72 11.67
CA ASP A 35 -35.46 -29.79 12.36
C ASP A 35 -34.40 -29.27 11.36
N ALA A 36 -34.60 -28.09 10.82
CA ALA A 36 -33.54 -27.27 10.36
C ALA A 36 -32.82 -26.81 11.62
N THR A 37 -31.71 -27.43 11.95
CA THR A 37 -30.70 -26.86 12.79
C THR A 37 -30.19 -25.62 12.02
N ASP A 38 -30.84 -24.48 12.30
CA ASP A 38 -30.38 -23.18 11.96
C ASP A 38 -29.05 -23.00 12.72
N GLY A 39 -27.95 -23.23 12.04
CA GLY A 39 -26.64 -22.75 12.45
C GLY A 39 -26.68 -21.26 12.28
N GLY A 40 -27.08 -20.55 13.35
CA GLY A 40 -27.20 -19.11 13.34
C GLY A 40 -25.85 -18.42 13.31
N GLY A 41 -25.13 -18.52 12.19
CA GLY A 41 -24.02 -17.67 11.84
C GLY A 41 -24.51 -16.30 11.38
N ALA A 42 -23.71 -15.26 11.57
CA ALA A 42 -23.99 -13.94 11.00
C ALA A 42 -24.07 -14.02 9.46
N PRO A 43 -24.92 -13.22 8.80
CA PRO A 43 -24.97 -13.20 7.35
C PRO A 43 -23.61 -12.77 6.78
N ALA A 44 -23.18 -13.38 5.69
CA ALA A 44 -21.95 -13.04 5.01
C ALA A 44 -21.92 -11.56 4.58
N SER A 45 -20.75 -10.90 4.74
CA SER A 45 -20.54 -9.55 4.25
C SER A 45 -20.50 -9.49 2.71
N PRO A 46 -20.69 -8.31 2.09
CA PRO A 46 -20.46 -8.14 0.65
C PRO A 46 -19.06 -8.63 0.23
N GLY A 47 -18.93 -9.17 -0.97
CA GLY A 47 -17.67 -9.60 -1.55
C GLY A 47 -17.11 -10.93 -1.05
N ILE A 48 -17.86 -11.66 -0.21
CA ILE A 48 -17.50 -13.03 0.20
C ILE A 48 -18.69 -13.98 0.04
N THR A 49 -18.42 -15.18 -0.43
CA THR A 49 -19.36 -16.30 -0.61
C THR A 49 -18.77 -17.58 -0.03
N ASP A 50 -19.45 -18.69 -0.17
CA ASP A 50 -18.87 -20.00 0.22
C ASP A 50 -17.73 -20.45 -0.72
N GLU A 51 -17.63 -19.87 -1.93
CA GLU A 51 -16.71 -20.29 -2.99
C GLU A 51 -15.58 -19.28 -3.27
N SER A 52 -15.80 -17.99 -2.98
CA SER A 52 -14.84 -16.93 -3.32
C SER A 52 -14.89 -15.76 -2.36
N ILE A 53 -13.78 -15.00 -2.33
CA ILE A 53 -13.67 -13.68 -1.73
C ILE A 53 -13.06 -12.72 -2.75
N THR A 54 -13.62 -11.50 -2.88
CA THR A 54 -13.13 -10.45 -3.77
C THR A 54 -12.50 -9.33 -2.96
N LEU A 55 -11.25 -9.01 -3.25
CA LEU A 55 -10.50 -7.89 -2.67
C LEU A 55 -10.39 -6.74 -3.67
N GLY A 56 -10.61 -5.52 -3.22
CA GLY A 56 -10.50 -4.32 -4.05
C GLY A 56 -9.15 -3.63 -3.89
N ILE A 57 -8.63 -3.08 -4.99
CA ILE A 57 -7.42 -2.25 -4.99
C ILE A 57 -7.68 -0.98 -5.79
N THR A 58 -7.34 0.19 -5.22
CA THR A 58 -7.14 1.41 -6.00
C THR A 58 -5.67 1.81 -5.90
N THR A 59 -5.01 1.98 -7.05
CA THR A 59 -3.56 2.18 -7.14
C THR A 59 -3.21 2.78 -8.51
N PRO A 60 -2.09 3.53 -8.65
CA PRO A 60 -1.72 4.11 -9.94
C PRO A 60 -1.22 3.02 -10.93
N LEU A 61 -2.04 2.65 -11.90
CA LEU A 61 -1.68 1.70 -12.97
C LEU A 61 -1.19 2.42 -14.22
N SER A 62 -1.32 3.74 -14.27
CA SER A 62 -0.80 4.60 -15.33
C SER A 62 -0.15 5.87 -14.76
N GLY A 63 0.54 6.66 -15.61
CA GLY A 63 1.22 7.88 -15.19
C GLY A 63 2.61 7.65 -14.57
N PRO A 64 3.17 8.67 -13.88
CA PRO A 64 4.56 8.67 -13.38
C PRO A 64 4.87 7.62 -12.31
N THR A 65 3.85 7.14 -11.61
CA THR A 65 3.94 6.15 -10.53
C THR A 65 3.40 4.77 -10.92
N ALA A 66 3.18 4.53 -12.23
CA ALA A 66 2.64 3.27 -12.74
C ALA A 66 3.49 2.05 -12.43
N GLY A 67 4.82 2.19 -12.40
CA GLY A 67 5.72 1.08 -12.08
C GLY A 67 5.46 0.48 -10.69
N PRO A 68 5.55 1.27 -9.62
CA PRO A 68 5.16 0.83 -8.27
C PRO A 68 3.72 0.31 -8.19
N GLY A 69 2.75 1.01 -8.77
CA GLY A 69 1.34 0.62 -8.72
C GLY A 69 1.04 -0.70 -9.43
N THR A 70 1.66 -0.95 -10.59
CA THR A 70 1.55 -2.24 -11.30
C THR A 70 2.14 -3.37 -10.44
N CYS A 71 3.27 -3.14 -9.77
CA CYS A 71 3.87 -4.07 -8.83
C CYS A 71 2.92 -4.41 -7.67
N THR A 72 2.18 -3.42 -7.18
CA THR A 72 1.19 -3.62 -6.11
C THR A 72 0.14 -4.65 -6.50
N VAL A 73 -0.39 -4.59 -7.73
CA VAL A 73 -1.37 -5.58 -8.21
C VAL A 73 -0.69 -6.92 -8.53
N ALA A 74 0.48 -6.88 -9.16
CA ALA A 74 1.16 -8.08 -9.64
C ALA A 74 1.56 -9.03 -8.49
N GLY A 75 2.13 -8.53 -7.40
CA GLY A 75 2.59 -9.37 -6.29
C GLY A 75 1.45 -10.13 -5.60
N ILE A 76 0.35 -9.44 -5.27
CA ILE A 76 -0.80 -10.09 -4.62
C ILE A 76 -1.53 -11.05 -5.58
N THR A 77 -1.58 -10.70 -6.88
CA THR A 77 -2.14 -11.58 -7.91
C THR A 77 -1.29 -12.84 -8.10
N ALA A 78 0.03 -12.73 -8.06
CA ALA A 78 0.93 -13.87 -8.13
C ALA A 78 0.71 -14.81 -6.94
N TYR A 79 0.64 -14.27 -5.73
CA TYR A 79 0.42 -15.04 -4.53
C TYR A 79 -0.90 -15.83 -4.58
N PHE A 80 -2.02 -15.14 -4.74
CA PHE A 80 -3.32 -15.80 -4.76
C PHE A 80 -3.59 -16.60 -6.04
N GLY A 81 -2.96 -16.25 -7.16
CA GLY A 81 -3.00 -17.06 -8.38
C GLY A 81 -2.46 -18.47 -8.15
N ALA A 82 -1.33 -18.58 -7.44
CA ALA A 82 -0.77 -19.88 -7.05
C ALA A 82 -1.70 -20.65 -6.11
N ARG A 83 -2.24 -20.00 -5.06
CA ARG A 83 -3.20 -20.62 -4.14
C ARG A 83 -4.47 -21.07 -4.84
N ASN A 84 -5.02 -20.25 -5.71
CA ASN A 84 -6.21 -20.59 -6.50
C ASN A 84 -5.97 -21.81 -7.42
N ALA A 85 -4.76 -21.93 -7.99
CA ALA A 85 -4.39 -23.08 -8.81
C ALA A 85 -4.26 -24.37 -7.98
N GLU A 86 -3.95 -24.28 -6.70
CA GLU A 86 -3.91 -25.37 -5.73
C GLU A 86 -5.29 -25.72 -5.16
N GLY A 87 -6.34 -24.96 -5.50
CA GLY A 87 -7.74 -25.20 -5.11
C GLY A 87 -8.35 -24.13 -4.23
N GLY A 88 -7.60 -23.08 -3.89
CA GLY A 88 -8.04 -21.94 -3.07
C GLY A 88 -7.37 -21.91 -1.69
N VAL A 89 -7.80 -20.96 -0.88
CA VAL A 89 -7.35 -20.73 0.50
C VAL A 89 -8.33 -21.35 1.48
N GLU A 90 -7.84 -22.06 2.48
CA GLU A 90 -8.64 -22.60 3.58
C GLU A 90 -8.91 -21.51 4.61
N PHE A 91 -10.20 -21.30 4.94
CA PHE A 91 -10.67 -20.35 5.93
C PHE A 91 -10.97 -21.02 7.26
N GLY A 92 -10.89 -20.28 8.36
CA GLY A 92 -11.16 -20.80 9.70
C GLY A 92 -12.61 -21.25 9.92
N ASP A 93 -13.55 -20.88 9.04
CA ASP A 93 -14.91 -21.39 9.01
C ASP A 93 -15.04 -22.79 8.35
N GLY A 94 -13.93 -23.36 7.88
CA GLY A 94 -13.83 -24.65 7.22
C GLY A 94 -14.22 -24.63 5.73
N GLN A 95 -14.44 -23.46 5.13
CA GLN A 95 -14.65 -23.33 3.68
C GLN A 95 -13.30 -23.08 2.98
N THR A 96 -13.19 -23.54 1.74
CA THR A 96 -12.07 -23.21 0.86
C THR A 96 -12.57 -22.27 -0.22
N ARG A 97 -11.93 -21.09 -0.34
CA ARG A 97 -12.34 -20.03 -1.26
C ARG A 97 -11.23 -19.63 -2.22
N THR A 98 -11.59 -19.34 -3.46
CA THR A 98 -10.69 -18.59 -4.36
C THR A 98 -10.64 -17.12 -3.96
N VAL A 99 -9.48 -16.49 -4.13
CA VAL A 99 -9.30 -15.05 -3.89
C VAL A 99 -9.23 -14.33 -5.22
N GLU A 100 -10.13 -13.37 -5.43
CA GLU A 100 -10.24 -12.55 -6.63
C GLU A 100 -9.77 -11.13 -6.34
N ILE A 101 -9.05 -10.53 -7.28
CA ILE A 101 -8.54 -9.16 -7.17
C ILE A 101 -9.25 -8.26 -8.19
N ASP A 102 -9.93 -7.22 -7.71
CA ASP A 102 -10.54 -6.18 -8.54
C ASP A 102 -9.76 -4.87 -8.36
N ALA A 103 -8.95 -4.52 -9.36
CA ALA A 103 -8.02 -3.40 -9.30
C ALA A 103 -8.41 -2.29 -10.28
N LEU A 104 -8.45 -1.05 -9.80
CA LEU A 104 -8.76 0.15 -10.58
C LEU A 104 -7.61 1.16 -10.54
N ASP A 105 -7.37 1.80 -11.69
CA ASP A 105 -6.36 2.86 -11.86
C ASP A 105 -6.83 4.17 -11.25
N ASP A 106 -6.06 4.73 -10.34
CA ASP A 106 -6.29 6.07 -9.78
C ASP A 106 -5.32 7.13 -10.34
N GLU A 107 -4.34 6.76 -11.15
CA GLU A 107 -3.33 7.65 -11.71
C GLU A 107 -2.60 8.50 -10.65
N TYR A 108 -2.58 8.06 -9.39
CA TYR A 108 -2.11 8.81 -8.22
C TYR A 108 -2.94 10.08 -7.94
N ASP A 109 -4.20 10.10 -8.37
CA ASP A 109 -5.16 11.20 -8.18
C ASP A 109 -6.14 10.86 -7.05
N PRO A 110 -6.19 11.66 -5.96
CA PRO A 110 -7.07 11.42 -4.83
C PRO A 110 -8.56 11.38 -5.21
N GLN A 111 -8.99 12.15 -6.22
CA GLN A 111 -10.38 12.17 -6.65
C GLN A 111 -10.75 10.89 -7.40
N LYS A 112 -9.83 10.36 -8.23
CA LYS A 112 -10.01 9.07 -8.90
C LYS A 112 -10.00 7.93 -7.89
N ALA A 113 -9.09 7.93 -6.92
CA ALA A 113 -9.05 6.94 -5.86
C ALA A 113 -10.38 6.89 -5.08
N LYS A 114 -10.96 8.06 -4.76
CA LYS A 114 -12.29 8.14 -4.14
C LYS A 114 -13.39 7.57 -5.03
N ALA A 115 -13.36 7.88 -6.32
CA ALA A 115 -14.36 7.36 -7.28
C ALA A 115 -14.25 5.84 -7.44
N ASN A 116 -13.01 5.30 -7.47
CA ASN A 116 -12.75 3.86 -7.49
C ASN A 116 -13.28 3.16 -6.25
N TYR A 117 -13.04 3.72 -5.05
CA TYR A 117 -13.64 3.22 -3.82
C TYR A 117 -15.17 3.17 -3.90
N ASP A 118 -15.82 4.25 -4.34
CA ASP A 118 -17.28 4.31 -4.46
C ASP A 118 -17.82 3.27 -5.46
N GLN A 119 -17.05 2.91 -6.48
CA GLN A 119 -17.39 1.85 -7.42
C GLN A 119 -17.25 0.46 -6.81
N LEU A 120 -16.17 0.21 -6.04
CA LEU A 120 -15.80 -1.11 -5.54
C LEU A 120 -16.53 -1.51 -4.24
N LYS A 121 -16.78 -0.58 -3.34
CA LYS A 121 -17.20 -0.83 -1.94
C LYS A 121 -18.39 -1.76 -1.74
N SER A 122 -19.27 -1.90 -2.73
CA SER A 122 -20.46 -2.77 -2.66
C SER A 122 -20.23 -4.19 -3.20
N SER A 123 -19.12 -4.43 -3.90
CA SER A 123 -18.79 -5.72 -4.54
C SER A 123 -17.58 -6.40 -3.93
N VAL A 124 -16.75 -5.67 -3.16
CA VAL A 124 -15.56 -6.22 -2.53
C VAL A 124 -15.76 -6.46 -1.04
N PHE A 125 -15.04 -7.43 -0.50
CA PHE A 125 -15.02 -7.71 0.93
C PHE A 125 -14.18 -6.71 1.71
N ALA A 126 -13.00 -6.40 1.21
CA ALA A 126 -12.07 -5.43 1.77
C ALA A 126 -11.33 -4.70 0.65
N MET A 127 -10.87 -3.49 0.94
CA MET A 127 -9.87 -2.78 0.15
C MET A 127 -8.49 -3.04 0.74
N THR A 128 -7.51 -3.39 -0.08
CA THR A 128 -6.16 -3.75 0.37
C THR A 128 -5.08 -3.24 -0.57
N ALA A 129 -3.83 -3.27 -0.13
CA ALA A 129 -2.63 -3.01 -0.94
C ALA A 129 -2.61 -1.67 -1.71
N GLY A 130 -3.54 -0.74 -1.46
CA GLY A 130 -3.57 0.56 -2.13
C GLY A 130 -2.30 1.36 -1.90
N LEU A 131 -1.72 1.93 -2.96
CA LEU A 131 -0.48 2.71 -2.92
C LEU A 131 -0.76 4.21 -2.82
N GLY A 132 -0.05 4.89 -1.94
CA GLY A 132 0.00 6.35 -1.86
C GLY A 132 -0.76 6.95 -0.68
N THR A 133 -0.19 7.98 -0.07
CA THR A 133 -0.78 8.67 1.08
C THR A 133 -2.00 9.50 0.68
N PRO A 134 -1.92 10.44 -0.29
CA PRO A 134 -3.05 11.28 -0.64
C PRO A 134 -4.23 10.48 -1.23
N THR A 135 -3.95 9.41 -1.98
CA THR A 135 -4.97 8.56 -2.58
C THR A 135 -5.72 7.74 -1.53
N ASN A 136 -5.02 7.12 -0.57
CA ASN A 136 -5.66 6.38 0.52
C ASN A 136 -6.42 7.29 1.50
N ARG A 137 -5.91 8.49 1.80
CA ARG A 137 -6.62 9.47 2.62
C ARG A 137 -7.94 9.94 2.00
N ALA A 138 -8.01 10.05 0.68
CA ALA A 138 -9.17 10.60 -0.02
C ALA A 138 -10.50 9.88 0.22
N TRP A 139 -10.46 8.60 0.58
CA TRP A 139 -11.65 7.78 0.82
C TRP A 139 -11.70 7.16 2.23
N ARG A 140 -10.70 7.47 3.08
CA ARG A 140 -10.57 6.94 4.44
C ARG A 140 -11.85 7.09 5.27
N GLU A 141 -12.37 8.30 5.38
CA GLU A 141 -13.59 8.59 6.17
C GLU A 141 -14.82 7.85 5.64
N ALA A 142 -14.90 7.68 4.31
CA ALA A 142 -15.98 6.92 3.70
C ALA A 142 -15.88 5.43 4.02
N ALA A 143 -14.68 4.86 4.01
CA ALA A 143 -14.44 3.46 4.39
C ALA A 143 -14.84 3.19 5.84
N ILE A 144 -14.49 4.10 6.77
CA ILE A 144 -14.91 4.03 8.18
C ILE A 144 -16.43 4.06 8.30
N ALA A 145 -17.08 5.02 7.63
CA ALA A 145 -18.53 5.18 7.69
C ALA A 145 -19.32 4.02 7.05
N ASP A 146 -18.74 3.40 6.03
CA ASP A 146 -19.32 2.26 5.31
C ASP A 146 -18.94 0.90 5.94
N GLU A 147 -18.10 0.90 7.00
CA GLU A 147 -17.55 -0.31 7.65
C GLU A 147 -16.88 -1.27 6.65
N VAL A 148 -16.14 -0.68 5.69
CA VAL A 148 -15.34 -1.41 4.70
C VAL A 148 -13.89 -1.43 5.15
N PRO A 149 -13.27 -2.61 5.36
CA PRO A 149 -11.87 -2.69 5.72
C PRO A 149 -10.97 -2.02 4.67
N GLN A 150 -10.10 -1.11 5.11
CA GLN A 150 -9.01 -0.49 4.34
C GLN A 150 -7.70 -0.93 4.97
N VAL A 151 -7.17 -2.08 4.55
CA VAL A 151 -6.17 -2.77 5.34
C VAL A 151 -4.94 -3.18 4.53
N LEU A 152 -3.82 -3.31 5.22
CA LEU A 152 -2.52 -3.67 4.65
C LEU A 152 -2.19 -2.80 3.44
N ILE A 153 -2.48 -1.49 3.57
CA ILE A 153 -2.23 -0.51 2.52
C ILE A 153 -0.78 -0.05 2.52
N MET A 154 -0.29 0.34 1.34
CA MET A 154 1.10 0.77 1.14
C MET A 154 1.25 2.28 1.31
N THR A 155 1.07 2.72 2.56
CA THR A 155 1.40 4.06 3.04
C THR A 155 1.91 3.96 4.48
N GLY A 156 2.98 4.67 4.78
CA GLY A 156 3.54 4.78 6.14
C GLY A 156 2.91 5.92 6.95
N ASP A 157 1.73 6.37 6.59
CA ASP A 157 0.99 7.38 7.32
C ASP A 157 0.37 6.77 8.59
N PRO A 158 0.76 7.23 9.79
CA PRO A 158 0.34 6.62 11.06
C PRO A 158 -1.17 6.68 11.32
N ILE A 159 -1.91 7.58 10.63
CA ILE A 159 -3.36 7.69 10.78
C ILE A 159 -4.11 6.39 10.47
N PHE A 160 -3.53 5.52 9.62
CA PHE A 160 -4.13 4.23 9.27
C PHE A 160 -3.86 3.13 10.29
N SER A 161 -3.05 3.39 11.31
CA SER A 161 -2.69 2.41 12.34
C SER A 161 -3.24 2.77 13.72
N ASP A 162 -3.86 3.94 13.87
CA ASP A 162 -4.55 4.35 15.09
C ASP A 162 -5.91 3.65 15.20
N THR A 163 -6.03 2.67 16.09
CA THR A 163 -7.24 1.85 16.23
C THR A 163 -8.44 2.62 16.77
N ALA A 164 -8.23 3.69 17.53
CA ALA A 164 -9.29 4.52 18.06
C ALA A 164 -9.94 5.41 17.00
N GLU A 165 -9.10 5.99 16.13
CA GLU A 165 -9.52 6.87 15.04
C GLU A 165 -9.88 6.07 13.77
N SER A 166 -9.33 4.86 13.62
CA SER A 166 -9.36 4.07 12.40
C SER A 166 -9.67 2.58 12.65
N PRO A 167 -10.84 2.25 13.22
CA PRO A 167 -11.16 0.87 13.61
C PRO A 167 -11.21 -0.11 12.43
N TRP A 168 -11.44 0.40 11.20
CA TRP A 168 -11.53 -0.37 9.95
C TRP A 168 -10.27 -0.30 9.09
N GLN A 169 -9.15 0.18 9.66
CA GLN A 169 -7.94 0.43 8.89
C GLN A 169 -6.71 -0.18 9.53
N LEU A 170 -5.72 -0.50 8.68
CA LEU A 170 -4.38 -0.90 9.09
C LEU A 170 -3.38 -0.66 7.94
N GLY A 171 -2.28 0.06 8.23
CA GLY A 171 -1.13 0.18 7.33
C GLY A 171 -0.33 -1.12 7.25
N PHE A 172 0.37 -1.36 6.15
CA PHE A 172 1.29 -2.49 6.01
C PHE A 172 2.74 -2.10 6.24
N VAL A 173 3.21 -1.09 5.53
CA VAL A 173 4.62 -0.68 5.53
C VAL A 173 4.96 0.15 6.78
N PRO A 174 6.23 0.21 7.20
CA PRO A 174 6.66 1.03 8.32
C PRO A 174 6.19 2.48 8.21
N ILE A 175 5.91 3.12 9.33
CA ILE A 175 5.56 4.55 9.32
C ILE A 175 6.77 5.39 8.86
N TYR A 176 6.49 6.49 8.19
CA TYR A 176 7.53 7.36 7.62
C TYR A 176 8.49 7.91 8.68
N GLN A 177 7.99 8.14 9.89
CA GLN A 177 8.80 8.57 11.02
C GLN A 177 9.86 7.53 11.39
N ASN A 178 9.55 6.23 11.29
CA ASN A 178 10.51 5.15 11.57
C ASN A 178 11.61 5.12 10.50
N GLU A 179 11.26 5.29 9.22
CA GLU A 179 12.23 5.31 8.14
C GLU A 179 13.16 6.52 8.22
N GLY A 180 12.59 7.73 8.35
CA GLY A 180 13.35 8.96 8.52
C GLY A 180 14.20 8.96 9.78
N GLY A 181 13.63 8.43 10.88
CA GLY A 181 14.29 8.30 12.17
C GLY A 181 15.50 7.37 12.14
N ALA A 182 15.36 6.19 11.54
CA ALA A 182 16.45 5.22 11.42
C ALA A 182 17.67 5.80 10.67
N PHE A 183 17.44 6.58 9.61
CA PHE A 183 18.51 7.29 8.93
C PHE A 183 19.10 8.41 9.80
N GLY A 184 18.26 9.16 10.51
CA GLY A 184 18.72 10.20 11.43
C GLY A 184 19.61 9.66 12.54
N GLU A 185 19.24 8.52 13.13
CA GLU A 185 20.04 7.83 14.15
C GLU A 185 21.39 7.36 13.59
N LEU A 186 21.41 6.78 12.38
CA LEU A 186 22.65 6.39 11.71
C LEU A 186 23.57 7.59 11.51
N LEU A 187 23.03 8.71 10.99
CA LEU A 187 23.79 9.93 10.72
C LEU A 187 24.30 10.57 12.00
N ALA A 188 23.48 10.63 13.07
CA ALA A 188 23.86 11.19 14.35
C ALA A 188 24.99 10.40 15.03
N GLY A 189 25.13 9.11 14.67
CA GLY A 189 26.24 8.25 15.12
C GLY A 189 27.58 8.53 14.45
N SER A 190 27.64 9.41 13.43
CA SER A 190 28.90 9.80 12.76
C SER A 190 29.84 10.54 13.70
N ALA A 191 31.13 10.33 13.50
CA ALA A 191 32.18 11.09 14.21
C ALA A 191 32.45 12.47 13.60
N GLU A 192 31.90 12.77 12.40
CA GLU A 192 32.10 14.00 11.65
C GLU A 192 30.87 14.90 11.75
N ASP A 193 31.08 16.22 11.50
CA ASP A 193 30.01 17.19 11.41
C ASP A 193 29.36 17.13 10.00
N HIS A 194 28.03 17.10 9.94
CA HIS A 194 27.29 17.04 8.69
C HIS A 194 26.30 18.20 8.53
N LYS A 195 26.19 18.67 7.30
CA LYS A 195 25.20 19.65 6.86
C LYS A 195 24.16 18.98 5.97
N VAL A 196 22.91 19.04 6.38
CA VAL A 196 21.82 18.35 5.70
C VAL A 196 20.97 19.35 4.91
N ALA A 197 20.76 19.07 3.63
CA ALA A 197 19.71 19.68 2.82
C ALA A 197 18.53 18.74 2.70
N ILE A 198 17.30 19.25 2.78
CA ILE A 198 16.07 18.45 2.73
C ILE A 198 15.23 18.90 1.53
N LEU A 199 14.72 17.92 0.75
CA LEU A 199 13.64 18.11 -0.22
C LEU A 199 12.56 17.09 0.05
N SER A 200 11.35 17.55 0.40
CA SER A 200 10.23 16.69 0.74
C SER A 200 8.98 16.99 -0.08
N GLN A 201 8.14 15.98 -0.30
CA GLN A 201 6.82 16.19 -0.87
C GLN A 201 5.96 17.01 0.10
N ASN A 202 5.19 17.95 -0.42
CA ASN A 202 4.38 18.88 0.36
C ASN A 202 3.03 18.25 0.76
N ASP A 203 3.10 17.14 1.51
CA ASP A 203 1.96 16.42 2.09
C ASP A 203 2.40 15.55 3.27
N ASP A 204 1.46 14.80 3.86
CA ASP A 204 1.71 13.92 5.01
C ASP A 204 2.79 12.84 4.75
N TYR A 205 3.05 12.49 3.47
CA TYR A 205 4.17 11.62 3.11
C TYR A 205 5.51 12.27 3.43
N GLY A 206 5.77 13.45 2.85
CA GLY A 206 7.04 14.14 3.05
C GLY A 206 7.22 14.66 4.47
N GLU A 207 6.13 15.15 5.09
CA GLU A 207 6.14 15.62 6.48
C GLU A 207 6.55 14.51 7.45
N GLY A 208 5.99 13.29 7.31
CA GLY A 208 6.30 12.17 8.18
C GLY A 208 7.77 11.76 8.16
N TYR A 209 8.40 11.70 6.97
CA TYR A 209 9.84 11.43 6.86
C TYR A 209 10.70 12.50 7.54
N VAL A 210 10.38 13.78 7.28
CA VAL A 210 11.13 14.92 7.85
C VAL A 210 10.95 14.99 9.36
N GLU A 211 9.76 14.72 9.87
CA GLU A 211 9.46 14.68 11.31
C GLU A 211 10.32 13.60 12.00
N GLY A 212 10.32 12.37 11.49
CA GLY A 212 11.10 11.28 12.05
C GLY A 212 12.61 11.57 12.01
N PHE A 213 13.11 12.08 10.89
CA PHE A 213 14.51 12.47 10.76
C PHE A 213 14.91 13.55 11.78
N LYS A 214 14.13 14.63 11.87
CA LYS A 214 14.41 15.73 12.82
C LYS A 214 14.34 15.30 14.27
N ALA A 215 13.38 14.43 14.62
CA ALA A 215 13.28 13.89 15.96
C ALA A 215 14.51 13.06 16.35
N ALA A 216 15.03 12.26 15.41
CA ALA A 216 16.20 11.42 15.66
C ALA A 216 17.52 12.20 15.81
N ILE A 217 17.63 13.35 15.15
CA ILE A 217 18.82 14.21 15.27
C ILE A 217 18.69 15.29 16.36
N GLU A 218 17.57 15.31 17.09
CA GLU A 218 17.37 16.30 18.17
C GLU A 218 18.46 16.15 19.25
N GLY A 219 19.23 17.19 19.46
CA GLY A 219 20.36 17.19 20.41
C GLY A 219 21.66 16.58 19.88
N ALA A 220 21.76 16.23 18.61
CA ALA A 220 22.99 15.84 17.94
C ALA A 220 23.78 17.09 17.52
N ASP A 221 24.84 17.42 18.25
CA ASP A 221 25.65 18.62 18.01
C ASP A 221 26.40 18.60 16.66
N ASN A 222 26.59 17.41 16.06
CA ASN A 222 27.28 17.16 14.80
C ASN A 222 26.39 17.27 13.56
N ILE A 223 25.09 17.55 13.67
CA ILE A 223 24.15 17.63 12.53
C ILE A 223 23.51 18.99 12.46
N GLU A 224 23.62 19.64 11.30
CA GLU A 224 22.97 20.93 10.99
C GLU A 224 22.05 20.80 9.77
N VAL A 225 20.74 21.03 9.91
CA VAL A 225 19.84 21.20 8.76
C VAL A 225 20.01 22.62 8.22
N VAL A 226 20.74 22.76 7.10
CA VAL A 226 21.10 24.07 6.54
C VAL A 226 20.07 24.61 5.56
N LYS A 227 19.24 23.71 4.96
CA LYS A 227 18.23 24.12 3.99
C LYS A 227 17.12 23.08 3.89
N GLU A 228 15.89 23.55 3.81
CA GLU A 228 14.70 22.71 3.63
C GLU A 228 13.77 23.35 2.60
N LEU A 229 13.36 22.56 1.62
CA LEU A 229 12.43 22.93 0.56
C LEU A 229 11.42 21.80 0.33
N THR A 230 10.30 22.16 -0.28
CA THR A 230 9.24 21.21 -0.67
C THR A 230 8.98 21.25 -2.17
N TYR A 231 8.28 20.21 -2.65
CA TYR A 231 7.75 20.14 -4.01
C TYR A 231 6.32 19.54 -3.97
N GLU A 232 5.53 19.82 -5.00
CA GLU A 232 4.20 19.23 -5.15
C GLU A 232 4.27 17.90 -5.93
N ALA A 233 3.47 16.90 -5.55
CA ALA A 233 3.43 15.61 -6.27
C ALA A 233 3.06 15.76 -7.77
N THR A 234 2.46 16.89 -8.14
CA THR A 234 2.11 17.25 -9.53
C THR A 234 3.20 18.02 -10.27
N ASP A 235 4.31 18.37 -9.61
CA ASP A 235 5.43 19.04 -10.26
C ASP A 235 6.07 18.13 -11.32
N THR A 236 6.50 18.75 -12.40
CA THR A 236 7.19 18.06 -13.51
C THR A 236 8.70 18.21 -13.47
N SER A 237 9.24 19.06 -12.60
CA SER A 237 10.67 19.29 -12.36
C SER A 237 10.88 19.90 -10.98
N VAL A 238 12.02 19.57 -10.37
CA VAL A 238 12.51 20.12 -9.10
C VAL A 238 13.88 20.80 -9.27
N ASP A 239 14.27 21.14 -10.47
CA ASP A 239 15.59 21.72 -10.81
C ASP A 239 15.90 23.01 -10.06
N ALA A 240 14.87 23.84 -9.83
CA ALA A 240 15.02 25.09 -9.07
C ALA A 240 15.39 24.81 -7.61
N GLN A 241 14.65 23.89 -6.97
CA GLN A 241 14.91 23.47 -5.59
C GLN A 241 16.32 22.85 -5.47
N LEU A 242 16.70 21.96 -6.40
CA LEU A 242 18.01 21.32 -6.39
C LEU A 242 19.15 22.31 -6.56
N THR A 243 18.98 23.33 -7.42
CA THR A 243 19.96 24.39 -7.59
C THR A 243 20.17 25.21 -6.29
N GLU A 244 19.07 25.48 -5.59
CA GLU A 244 19.09 26.19 -4.31
C GLU A 244 19.70 25.36 -3.19
N LEU A 245 19.37 24.04 -3.14
CA LEU A 245 19.94 23.10 -2.17
C LEU A 245 21.43 22.88 -2.39
N ALA A 246 21.88 22.74 -3.63
CA ALA A 246 23.30 22.62 -3.98
C ALA A 246 24.12 23.82 -3.51
N GLY A 247 23.52 25.02 -3.48
CA GLY A 247 24.15 26.24 -2.98
C GLY A 247 24.26 26.35 -1.46
N SER A 248 23.64 25.43 -0.70
CA SER A 248 23.61 25.45 0.78
C SER A 248 24.92 25.01 1.45
N GLY A 249 25.77 24.30 0.71
CA GLY A 249 26.99 23.67 1.23
C GLY A 249 26.71 22.37 2.02
N ALA A 250 25.55 21.76 1.83
CA ALA A 250 25.21 20.47 2.43
C ALA A 250 26.02 19.33 1.80
N ASP A 251 26.49 18.41 2.64
CA ASP A 251 27.17 17.15 2.30
C ASP A 251 26.25 15.92 2.42
N VAL A 252 25.06 16.09 2.99
CA VAL A 252 24.00 15.09 3.06
C VAL A 252 22.72 15.67 2.43
N PHE A 253 22.07 14.87 1.59
CA PHE A 253 20.78 15.18 1.00
C PHE A 253 19.70 14.21 1.48
N PHE A 254 18.82 14.70 2.33
CA PHE A 254 17.63 13.98 2.76
C PHE A 254 16.53 14.19 1.73
N ASN A 255 16.30 13.15 0.92
CA ASN A 255 15.31 13.19 -0.15
C ASN A 255 14.07 12.41 0.28
N ALA A 256 12.96 13.08 0.53
CA ALA A 256 11.65 12.49 0.82
C ALA A 256 10.68 12.71 -0.34
N MET A 257 11.03 12.18 -1.51
CA MET A 257 10.26 12.26 -2.75
C MET A 257 9.67 10.90 -3.13
N SER A 258 8.41 10.87 -3.58
CA SER A 258 7.72 9.64 -4.01
C SER A 258 7.65 9.45 -5.53
N ILE A 259 7.87 10.50 -6.31
CA ILE A 259 7.65 10.50 -7.76
C ILE A 259 8.90 9.99 -8.48
N THR A 260 8.87 8.75 -8.94
CA THR A 260 10.02 8.06 -9.57
C THR A 260 10.80 8.87 -10.61
N PRO A 261 10.18 9.51 -11.64
CA PRO A 261 10.93 10.33 -12.61
C PRO A 261 11.62 11.52 -11.98
N LEU A 262 11.04 12.15 -10.95
CA LEU A 262 11.66 13.27 -10.26
C LEU A 262 12.87 12.83 -9.44
N VAL A 263 12.83 11.66 -8.79
CA VAL A 263 14.00 11.11 -8.08
C VAL A 263 15.15 10.83 -9.04
N ILE A 264 14.87 10.18 -10.19
CA ILE A 264 15.88 9.92 -11.22
C ILE A 264 16.49 11.23 -11.73
N SER A 265 15.67 12.21 -12.10
CA SER A 265 16.15 13.50 -12.58
C SER A 265 16.92 14.26 -11.51
N SER A 266 16.56 14.12 -10.23
CA SER A 266 17.29 14.73 -9.11
C SER A 266 18.70 14.17 -8.96
N LEU A 267 18.85 12.84 -9.05
CA LEU A 267 20.18 12.19 -9.05
C LEU A 267 21.05 12.70 -10.21
N GLN A 268 20.50 12.83 -11.42
CA GLN A 268 21.22 13.36 -12.58
C GLN A 268 21.54 14.85 -12.42
N LYS A 269 20.57 15.64 -11.95
CA LYS A 269 20.72 17.09 -11.80
C LYS A 269 21.78 17.49 -10.77
N THR A 270 21.83 16.80 -9.65
CA THR A 270 22.85 17.06 -8.63
C THR A 270 24.26 16.77 -9.13
N GLN A 271 24.44 15.74 -9.98
CA GLN A 271 25.71 15.48 -10.68
C GLN A 271 26.05 16.60 -11.67
N GLU A 272 25.10 17.08 -12.48
CA GLU A 272 25.31 18.22 -13.38
C GLU A 272 25.73 19.48 -12.64
N LEU A 273 25.19 19.72 -11.44
CA LEU A 273 25.55 20.86 -10.59
C LEU A 273 26.91 20.68 -9.90
N GLY A 274 27.53 19.50 -9.98
CA GLY A 274 28.75 19.16 -9.25
C GLY A 274 28.52 19.01 -7.74
N TRP A 275 27.27 18.86 -7.32
CA TRP A 275 26.90 18.61 -5.92
C TRP A 275 26.72 17.11 -5.73
N LEU A 276 27.63 16.50 -5.00
CA LEU A 276 27.66 15.04 -4.77
C LEU A 276 27.53 14.75 -3.26
N PRO A 277 26.37 14.99 -2.64
CA PRO A 277 26.15 14.66 -1.23
C PRO A 277 25.98 13.15 -1.04
N SER A 278 26.04 12.68 0.20
CA SER A 278 25.43 11.41 0.57
C SER A 278 23.90 11.55 0.57
N TRP A 279 23.19 10.53 0.09
CA TRP A 279 21.73 10.55 -0.08
C TRP A 279 21.01 9.66 0.91
N PHE A 280 19.89 10.11 1.44
CA PHE A 280 18.82 9.27 1.90
C PHE A 280 17.74 9.17 0.83
N LEU A 281 17.24 7.97 0.60
CA LEU A 281 16.06 7.69 -0.23
C LEU A 281 15.06 6.84 0.55
N PRO A 282 13.77 7.18 0.54
CA PRO A 282 12.70 6.33 1.06
C PRO A 282 12.73 4.91 0.49
N SER A 283 12.26 3.94 1.25
CA SER A 283 12.22 2.52 0.84
C SER A 283 11.52 2.32 -0.51
N ASN A 284 10.45 3.09 -0.78
CA ASN A 284 9.66 3.01 -2.00
C ASN A 284 10.33 3.61 -3.24
N THR A 285 11.38 4.43 -3.08
CA THR A 285 12.12 5.06 -4.19
C THR A 285 13.59 4.64 -4.26
N SER A 286 13.92 3.50 -3.69
CA SER A 286 15.30 2.99 -3.58
C SER A 286 15.65 1.89 -4.60
N SER A 287 14.82 1.66 -5.63
CA SER A 287 15.05 0.60 -6.62
C SER A 287 16.40 0.72 -7.33
N PRO A 288 17.31 -0.29 -7.25
CA PRO A 288 18.58 -0.27 -7.98
C PRO A 288 18.39 -0.12 -9.49
N SER A 289 17.60 -0.97 -10.13
CA SER A 289 17.46 -1.03 -11.59
C SER A 289 16.54 0.05 -12.16
N ALA A 290 15.46 0.42 -11.44
CA ALA A 290 14.50 1.39 -11.94
C ALA A 290 14.88 2.86 -11.64
N ILE A 291 15.67 3.10 -10.61
CA ILE A 291 15.95 4.47 -10.12
C ILE A 291 17.46 4.75 -10.03
N LEU A 292 18.20 3.91 -9.31
CA LEU A 292 19.59 4.23 -8.97
C LEU A 292 20.54 4.13 -10.17
N GLU A 293 20.43 3.07 -10.95
CA GLU A 293 21.24 2.89 -12.16
C GLU A 293 20.93 3.98 -13.22
N PRO A 294 19.65 4.24 -13.58
CA PRO A 294 19.32 5.34 -14.50
C PRO A 294 19.70 6.72 -13.96
N GLY A 295 19.62 6.92 -12.64
CA GLY A 295 20.02 8.15 -11.97
C GLY A 295 21.53 8.35 -11.83
N GLY A 296 22.34 7.31 -12.11
CA GLY A 296 23.80 7.38 -11.96
C GLY A 296 24.26 7.41 -10.50
N ALA A 297 23.53 6.73 -9.60
CA ALA A 297 23.74 6.77 -8.15
C ALA A 297 25.14 6.34 -7.69
N ALA A 298 25.86 5.55 -8.48
CA ALA A 298 27.23 5.14 -8.19
C ALA A 298 28.26 6.30 -8.15
N ALA A 299 27.88 7.49 -8.59
CA ALA A 299 28.73 8.67 -8.53
C ALA A 299 28.76 9.34 -7.13
N PHE A 300 27.82 9.00 -6.24
CA PHE A 300 27.71 9.60 -4.93
C PHE A 300 28.53 8.83 -3.87
N PRO A 301 29.00 9.50 -2.81
CA PRO A 301 29.80 8.85 -1.76
C PRO A 301 29.01 7.81 -0.96
N GLY A 302 27.68 8.01 -0.84
CA GLY A 302 26.78 7.09 -0.20
C GLY A 302 25.34 7.32 -0.67
N VAL A 303 24.59 6.24 -0.89
CA VAL A 303 23.14 6.28 -1.09
C VAL A 303 22.54 5.29 -0.10
N TYR A 304 21.78 5.81 0.83
CA TYR A 304 21.19 5.06 1.93
C TYR A 304 19.68 4.96 1.76
N THR A 305 19.14 3.86 2.23
CA THR A 305 17.69 3.63 2.32
C THR A 305 17.41 2.78 3.56
N VAL A 306 16.14 2.49 3.78
CA VAL A 306 15.73 1.48 4.76
C VAL A 306 14.99 0.34 4.05
N ALA A 307 15.01 -0.84 4.63
CA ALA A 307 14.31 -2.00 4.11
C ALA A 307 13.78 -2.88 5.26
N PHE A 308 12.68 -3.58 4.99
CA PHE A 308 12.10 -4.61 5.84
C PHE A 308 11.87 -5.93 5.08
N ALA A 309 12.03 -5.89 3.75
CA ALA A 309 11.85 -7.01 2.84
C ALA A 309 13.09 -7.20 1.95
N GLN A 310 13.29 -8.42 1.47
CA GLN A 310 14.37 -8.76 0.55
C GLN A 310 14.17 -8.04 -0.79
N SER A 311 15.27 -7.59 -1.38
CA SER A 311 15.24 -6.96 -2.70
C SER A 311 15.30 -8.02 -3.79
N ALA A 312 14.31 -8.02 -4.70
CA ALA A 312 14.32 -8.90 -5.87
C ALA A 312 15.53 -8.66 -6.79
N ALA A 313 16.17 -7.49 -6.70
CA ALA A 313 17.39 -7.17 -7.43
C ALA A 313 18.66 -7.74 -6.77
N ALA A 314 18.57 -8.33 -5.57
CA ALA A 314 19.73 -8.93 -4.93
C ALA A 314 20.22 -10.16 -5.73
N PRO A 315 21.54 -10.32 -5.96
CA PRO A 315 22.07 -11.43 -6.77
C PRO A 315 21.68 -12.81 -6.25
N THR A 316 21.48 -12.95 -4.93
CA THR A 316 21.13 -14.22 -4.26
C THR A 316 19.64 -14.44 -4.14
N PHE A 317 18.80 -13.50 -4.58
CA PHE A 317 17.34 -13.57 -4.39
C PHE A 317 16.73 -14.83 -5.01
N ALA A 318 17.04 -15.09 -6.29
CA ALA A 318 16.57 -16.28 -7.00
C ALA A 318 17.20 -17.61 -6.52
N GLU A 319 18.24 -17.55 -5.66
CA GLU A 319 18.90 -18.73 -5.10
C GLU A 319 18.14 -19.23 -3.85
N SER A 320 17.33 -18.39 -3.22
CA SER A 320 16.46 -18.77 -2.11
C SER A 320 15.19 -19.48 -2.62
N GLU A 321 14.63 -20.38 -1.81
CA GLU A 321 13.39 -21.10 -2.13
C GLU A 321 12.23 -20.10 -2.34
N ASP A 322 12.05 -19.15 -1.40
CA ASP A 322 11.00 -18.14 -1.48
C ASP A 322 11.17 -17.20 -2.67
N GLY A 323 12.42 -16.80 -2.97
CA GLY A 323 12.72 -15.92 -4.10
C GLY A 323 12.46 -16.60 -5.44
N ALA A 324 12.86 -17.87 -5.58
CA ALA A 324 12.58 -18.67 -6.77
C ALA A 324 11.07 -18.86 -6.98
N ALA A 325 10.34 -19.23 -5.91
CA ALA A 325 8.88 -19.40 -5.95
C ALA A 325 8.17 -18.09 -6.31
N PHE A 326 8.57 -16.97 -5.73
CA PHE A 326 8.04 -15.66 -6.05
C PHE A 326 8.20 -15.31 -7.54
N LEU A 327 9.41 -15.49 -8.11
CA LEU A 327 9.66 -15.16 -9.53
C LEU A 327 8.85 -16.06 -10.47
N GLU A 328 8.74 -17.36 -10.16
CA GLU A 328 7.90 -18.30 -10.92
C GLU A 328 6.44 -17.89 -10.90
N GLN A 329 5.90 -17.57 -9.72
CA GLN A 329 4.49 -17.19 -9.55
C GLN A 329 4.20 -15.83 -10.19
N MET A 330 5.12 -14.86 -10.12
CA MET A 330 5.00 -13.58 -10.84
C MET A 330 4.88 -13.78 -12.36
N ALA A 331 5.69 -14.68 -12.92
CA ALA A 331 5.66 -14.96 -14.34
C ALA A 331 4.38 -15.72 -14.76
N GLU A 332 3.96 -16.70 -13.96
CA GLU A 332 2.85 -17.59 -14.30
C GLU A 332 1.48 -16.95 -14.08
N TYR A 333 1.27 -16.29 -12.92
CA TYR A 333 -0.06 -15.83 -12.51
C TYR A 333 -0.27 -14.33 -12.66
N ALA A 334 0.79 -13.51 -12.60
CA ALA A 334 0.68 -12.06 -12.74
C ALA A 334 1.08 -11.55 -14.14
N ASN A 335 1.47 -12.42 -15.06
CA ASN A 335 1.99 -12.05 -16.38
C ASN A 335 3.16 -11.04 -16.29
N TYR A 336 4.02 -11.23 -15.27
CA TYR A 336 5.18 -10.38 -14.99
C TYR A 336 6.46 -11.22 -15.07
N PRO A 337 6.98 -11.48 -16.29
CA PRO A 337 8.07 -12.44 -16.52
C PRO A 337 9.47 -11.92 -16.13
N ASP A 338 9.61 -10.60 -16.00
CA ASP A 338 10.90 -9.99 -15.67
C ASP A 338 11.11 -9.93 -14.14
N VAL A 339 12.36 -9.84 -13.71
CA VAL A 339 12.68 -9.59 -12.28
C VAL A 339 12.07 -8.25 -11.88
N PRO A 340 11.24 -8.21 -10.83
CA PRO A 340 10.59 -6.98 -10.42
C PRO A 340 11.57 -5.87 -10.08
N ALA A 341 11.39 -4.71 -10.70
CA ALA A 341 12.25 -3.56 -10.51
C ALA A 341 11.91 -2.81 -9.20
N PHE A 342 10.66 -2.84 -8.75
CA PHE A 342 10.20 -2.10 -7.57
C PHE A 342 9.93 -3.03 -6.38
N PRO A 343 10.24 -2.60 -5.15
CA PRO A 343 10.02 -3.41 -3.94
C PRO A 343 8.53 -3.70 -3.68
N HIS A 344 7.63 -2.89 -4.22
CA HIS A 344 6.18 -3.02 -4.08
C HIS A 344 5.64 -4.39 -4.55
N CYS A 345 6.30 -5.05 -5.51
CA CYS A 345 5.94 -6.41 -5.92
C CYS A 345 6.14 -7.41 -4.77
N VAL A 346 7.26 -7.31 -4.05
CA VAL A 346 7.56 -8.16 -2.89
C VAL A 346 6.62 -7.82 -1.74
N TRP A 347 6.39 -6.54 -1.46
CA TRP A 347 5.49 -6.10 -0.39
C TRP A 347 4.05 -6.59 -0.61
N SER A 348 3.53 -6.49 -1.83
CA SER A 348 2.18 -6.96 -2.11
C SER A 348 2.06 -8.47 -2.08
N TYR A 349 3.10 -9.20 -2.43
CA TYR A 349 3.17 -10.65 -2.24
C TYR A 349 3.13 -11.02 -0.74
N GLN A 350 3.85 -10.27 0.11
CA GLN A 350 3.80 -10.41 1.58
C GLN A 350 2.42 -10.07 2.14
N ILE A 351 1.73 -9.08 1.57
CA ILE A 351 0.33 -8.76 1.92
C ILE A 351 -0.56 -9.96 1.60
N GLY A 352 -0.39 -10.62 0.44
CA GLY A 352 -1.11 -11.83 0.09
C GLY A 352 -0.90 -12.94 1.14
N ALA A 353 0.35 -13.20 1.53
CA ALA A 353 0.69 -14.18 2.55
C ALA A 353 0.11 -13.83 3.95
N THR A 354 0.12 -12.56 4.29
CA THR A 354 -0.49 -12.07 5.55
C THR A 354 -2.00 -12.26 5.55
N LEU A 355 -2.67 -11.96 4.43
CA LEU A 355 -4.12 -12.16 4.29
C LEU A 355 -4.49 -13.64 4.35
N GLU A 356 -3.70 -14.55 3.77
CA GLU A 356 -3.92 -16.00 3.91
C GLU A 356 -3.88 -16.44 5.38
N GLN A 357 -2.89 -15.95 6.15
CA GLN A 357 -2.81 -16.20 7.59
C GLN A 357 -4.07 -15.70 8.32
N VAL A 358 -4.55 -14.50 7.98
CA VAL A 358 -5.76 -13.91 8.58
C VAL A 358 -7.01 -14.72 8.19
N PHE A 359 -7.14 -15.13 6.94
CA PHE A 359 -8.27 -15.94 6.47
C PHE A 359 -8.36 -17.28 7.19
N GLY A 360 -7.22 -17.89 7.51
CA GLY A 360 -7.17 -19.14 8.31
C GLY A 360 -7.74 -19.01 9.72
N GLU A 361 -7.77 -17.78 10.27
CA GLU A 361 -8.34 -17.50 11.61
C GLU A 361 -9.79 -16.98 11.56
N MET A 362 -10.36 -16.72 10.37
CA MET A 362 -11.74 -16.27 10.21
C MET A 362 -12.74 -17.41 10.42
N THR A 363 -13.48 -17.36 11.52
CA THR A 363 -14.53 -18.36 11.84
C THR A 363 -15.92 -17.98 11.32
N GLU A 364 -16.10 -16.74 10.86
CA GLU A 364 -17.33 -16.23 10.26
C GLU A 364 -17.00 -15.35 9.03
N PRO A 365 -17.80 -15.41 7.94
CA PRO A 365 -17.55 -14.65 6.71
C PRO A 365 -18.03 -13.18 6.84
N THR A 366 -17.56 -12.48 7.87
CA THR A 366 -17.93 -11.09 8.18
C THR A 366 -16.70 -10.21 8.27
N ARG A 367 -16.86 -8.91 7.95
CA ARG A 367 -15.80 -7.91 8.04
C ARG A 367 -15.34 -7.69 9.48
N GLU A 368 -16.26 -7.80 10.45
CA GLU A 368 -15.94 -7.69 11.88
C GLU A 368 -15.03 -8.85 12.33
N ASN A 369 -15.34 -10.08 11.93
CA ASN A 369 -14.51 -11.25 12.26
C ASN A 369 -13.14 -11.15 11.57
N PHE A 370 -13.11 -10.69 10.31
CA PHE A 370 -11.87 -10.41 9.58
C PHE A 370 -11.00 -9.38 10.31
N MET A 371 -11.55 -8.25 10.72
CA MET A 371 -10.81 -7.22 11.46
C MET A 371 -10.30 -7.73 12.81
N ALA A 372 -11.07 -8.57 13.48
CA ALA A 372 -10.64 -9.22 14.73
C ALA A 372 -9.45 -10.15 14.49
N ALA A 373 -9.52 -11.02 13.48
CA ALA A 373 -8.42 -11.90 13.09
C ALA A 373 -7.18 -11.13 12.62
N LEU A 374 -7.38 -10.05 11.83
CA LEU A 374 -6.28 -9.22 11.35
C LEU A 374 -5.52 -8.55 12.49
N ARG A 375 -6.19 -8.15 13.57
CA ARG A 375 -5.56 -7.47 14.71
C ARG A 375 -4.94 -8.42 15.75
N ASP A 376 -4.94 -9.72 15.48
CA ASP A 376 -4.37 -10.77 16.36
C ASP A 376 -3.16 -11.48 15.73
N VAL A 377 -2.64 -10.98 14.60
CA VAL A 377 -1.43 -11.53 13.97
C VAL A 377 -0.21 -11.11 14.78
N SER A 378 0.51 -12.06 15.36
CA SER A 378 1.69 -11.80 16.19
C SER A 378 2.94 -12.52 15.68
N GLY A 379 3.96 -11.76 15.31
CA GLY A 379 5.26 -12.27 14.93
C GLY A 379 5.26 -13.21 13.71
N TYR A 380 4.35 -13.02 12.76
CA TYR A 380 4.28 -13.82 11.54
C TYR A 380 5.42 -13.44 10.59
N THR A 381 6.27 -14.38 10.25
CA THR A 381 7.31 -14.18 9.24
C THR A 381 6.75 -14.50 7.86
N ALA A 382 6.27 -13.49 7.13
CA ALA A 382 5.85 -13.64 5.75
C ALA A 382 7.04 -13.98 4.84
N PRO A 383 6.83 -14.65 3.70
CA PRO A 383 7.91 -14.91 2.73
C PRO A 383 8.66 -13.62 2.36
N LEU A 384 9.96 -13.73 2.07
CA LEU A 384 10.81 -12.62 1.60
C LEU A 384 10.99 -11.47 2.61
N MET A 385 10.64 -11.64 3.88
CA MET A 385 11.04 -10.67 4.92
C MET A 385 12.54 -10.71 5.17
N LEU A 386 13.11 -9.60 5.60
CA LEU A 386 14.48 -9.57 6.11
C LEU A 386 14.54 -10.26 7.48
N GLU A 387 15.70 -10.82 7.81
CA GLU A 387 15.94 -11.39 9.13
C GLU A 387 15.68 -10.34 10.22
N GLY A 388 14.89 -10.72 11.22
CA GLY A 388 14.45 -9.83 12.30
C GLY A 388 13.21 -8.98 11.98
N SER A 389 12.68 -9.02 10.76
CA SER A 389 11.41 -8.40 10.42
C SER A 389 10.26 -9.41 10.52
N ALA A 390 9.10 -8.97 10.98
CA ALA A 390 7.89 -9.77 11.08
C ALA A 390 6.64 -8.90 10.92
N VAL A 391 5.52 -9.52 10.58
CA VAL A 391 4.19 -8.93 10.69
C VAL A 391 3.71 -9.07 12.12
N ASP A 392 3.41 -7.95 12.77
CA ASP A 392 2.81 -7.89 14.10
C ASP A 392 1.76 -6.79 14.13
N THR A 393 0.50 -7.18 14.24
CA THR A 393 -0.66 -6.26 14.21
C THR A 393 -1.26 -6.04 15.59
N THR A 394 -0.65 -6.60 16.62
CA THR A 394 -1.13 -6.53 18.01
C THR A 394 -0.77 -5.22 18.69
N GLN A 395 0.12 -4.43 18.08
CA GLN A 395 0.61 -3.16 18.64
C GLN A 395 -0.26 -2.00 18.15
N ASP A 396 -1.00 -1.38 19.06
CA ASP A 396 -1.82 -0.20 18.75
C ASP A 396 -0.94 0.96 18.25
N GLY A 397 -1.43 1.68 17.25
CA GLY A 397 -0.70 2.79 16.63
C GLY A 397 0.47 2.37 15.72
N GLN A 398 0.70 1.07 15.54
CA GLN A 398 1.75 0.57 14.63
C GLN A 398 1.14 -0.09 13.38
N PRO A 399 1.82 0.00 12.22
CA PRO A 399 1.45 -0.76 11.03
C PRO A 399 1.78 -2.25 11.21
N ALA A 400 1.37 -3.07 10.25
CA ALA A 400 1.64 -4.51 10.28
C ALA A 400 3.14 -4.84 10.28
N VAL A 401 3.98 -4.01 9.67
CA VAL A 401 5.45 -4.10 9.74
C VAL A 401 5.99 -2.79 10.28
N SER A 402 6.69 -2.83 11.41
CA SER A 402 7.27 -1.63 12.07
C SER A 402 8.79 -1.59 12.07
N THR A 403 9.45 -2.74 11.88
CA THR A 403 10.92 -2.87 11.91
C THR A 403 11.53 -2.47 10.58
N VAL A 404 12.61 -1.68 10.61
CA VAL A 404 13.39 -1.31 9.43
C VAL A 404 14.88 -1.54 9.69
N GLN A 405 15.63 -1.81 8.62
CA GLN A 405 17.09 -1.89 8.62
C GLN A 405 17.63 -0.83 7.66
N VAL A 406 18.59 -0.01 8.12
CA VAL A 406 19.29 0.91 7.23
C VAL A 406 20.22 0.14 6.32
N GLN A 407 20.21 0.49 5.03
CA GLN A 407 21.01 -0.16 4.01
C GLN A 407 21.75 0.89 3.17
N LYS A 408 22.94 0.53 2.69
CA LYS A 408 23.78 1.35 1.81
C LYS A 408 23.91 0.70 0.44
N TYR A 409 23.70 1.47 -0.60
CA TYR A 409 23.89 1.02 -1.99
C TYR A 409 25.37 0.80 -2.31
N ASN A 410 25.70 -0.34 -2.88
CA ASN A 410 27.09 -0.76 -3.18
C ASN A 410 27.41 -0.73 -4.69
N GLY A 411 26.57 -0.07 -5.49
CA GLY A 411 26.71 0.01 -6.95
C GLY A 411 25.97 -1.08 -7.73
N LYS A 412 25.40 -2.10 -7.06
CA LYS A 412 24.61 -3.18 -7.68
C LYS A 412 23.35 -3.53 -6.90
N GLY A 413 23.39 -3.42 -5.59
CA GLY A 413 22.31 -3.72 -4.68
C GLY A 413 22.61 -3.05 -3.34
N TYR A 414 22.05 -3.57 -2.29
CA TYR A 414 22.15 -3.02 -0.95
C TYR A 414 22.87 -3.97 0.00
N ALA A 415 23.52 -3.39 0.99
CA ALA A 415 24.07 -4.10 2.14
C ALA A 415 23.65 -3.37 3.43
N PRO A 416 23.49 -4.08 4.56
CA PRO A 416 23.23 -3.43 5.83
C PRO A 416 24.27 -2.36 6.14
N ALA A 417 23.81 -1.21 6.68
CA ALA A 417 24.68 -0.15 7.18
C ALA A 417 24.49 -0.06 8.69
N GLU A 418 25.49 -0.53 9.44
CA GLU A 418 25.46 -0.52 10.91
C GLU A 418 26.01 0.80 11.48
N SER A 419 26.85 1.50 10.72
CA SER A 419 27.38 2.81 11.04
C SER A 419 27.50 3.69 9.81
N TRP A 420 27.58 5.03 10.03
CA TRP A 420 27.78 5.99 8.95
C TRP A 420 29.18 5.88 8.32
N ASP A 421 30.18 5.58 9.14
CA ASP A 421 31.59 5.62 8.76
C ASP A 421 32.06 4.34 8.04
N GLU A 422 31.18 3.34 7.87
CA GLU A 422 31.40 2.12 7.08
C GLU A 422 30.88 2.32 5.63
#